data_db1a01fcba6dc19ce37555feb699baf3
#
_entry.id   db1a01fcba6dc19ce37555feb699baf3
#
_cell.length_a   1.000
_cell.length_b   1.000
_cell.length_c   1.000
_cell.angle_alpha   90.00
_cell.angle_beta   90.00
_cell.angle_gamma   90.00
#
_symmetry.space_group_name_H-M   'P 1'
#
loop_
_entity.id
_entity.type
_entity.pdbx_description
1 polymer ?
#
loop_
_entity_poly.entity_id
_entity_poly.type
_entity_poly.pdbx_seq_one_letter_code
_entity_poly.pdbx_strand_id
1 'polypeptide(L)'
;MRTAWKDGEEAKCVTSPVSLIVSAAAPVGNVRLTLTPELRKDVKSVLLAADLGFGKNRMGASILAQCVQSFGDTAPDVDCPETLAKFVRLIRKLTLAGCVLSYHDRSDGGFAATAAEMMFASHCGVTLNAEMLGGNVLEGLFAEELGALIQVPADRLDEVMAEVKAEGLEAVFKTVGELNDEDALVVLEHGKEILREARTDLTRAWCEVSNAIARNRDNPVCADSETDWMCDKDVKGLFVKTTFDNEERIAAPYIATGVRPKLAVLREQGVNSQTEMAAAFTRAGFEAYDVHMTDLLTGRITLEDFVGLAVCGGFSYGDVLGAGGGWSKTILHNAMLSDMFSAFFNRTDTF
;
A
#
# COMPACT_ATOMS: atom_id res chain seq x y z
N MET A 1 -3.15 25.56 -0.46
CA MET A 1 -4.42 25.47 -1.23
C MET A 1 -5.52 26.16 -0.45
N ARG A 2 -6.49 26.80 -1.11
CA ARG A 2 -7.64 27.43 -0.47
C ARG A 2 -8.92 26.96 -1.16
N THR A 3 -9.83 26.36 -0.40
CA THR A 3 -11.16 25.96 -0.88
C THR A 3 -12.20 26.82 -0.18
N ALA A 4 -13.07 27.48 -0.96
CA ALA A 4 -14.11 28.32 -0.41
C ALA A 4 -15.46 27.92 -1.04
N TRP A 5 -16.52 27.89 -0.21
CA TRP A 5 -17.88 27.58 -0.63
C TRP A 5 -18.91 28.36 0.18
N LYS A 6 -20.17 28.24 -0.18
CA LYS A 6 -21.29 28.74 0.60
C LYS A 6 -22.08 27.58 1.14
N ASP A 7 -22.50 27.66 2.39
CA ASP A 7 -23.43 26.77 3.06
C ASP A 7 -24.67 27.61 3.43
N GLY A 8 -25.68 27.59 2.56
CA GLY A 8 -26.76 28.57 2.57
C GLY A 8 -26.23 29.97 2.30
N GLU A 9 -26.41 30.90 3.25
CA GLU A 9 -25.88 32.27 3.15
C GLU A 9 -24.48 32.42 3.79
N GLU A 10 -24.00 31.43 4.51
CA GLU A 10 -22.72 31.46 5.20
C GLU A 10 -21.56 31.15 4.24
N ALA A 11 -20.57 32.05 4.16
CA ALA A 11 -19.35 31.80 3.43
C ALA A 11 -18.35 30.99 4.26
N LYS A 12 -17.99 29.80 3.79
CA LYS A 12 -17.02 28.91 4.44
C LYS A 12 -15.72 28.84 3.64
N CYS A 13 -14.60 28.63 4.33
CA CYS A 13 -13.30 28.54 3.71
C CYS A 13 -12.39 27.62 4.54
N VAL A 14 -11.69 26.73 3.84
CA VAL A 14 -10.57 25.94 4.38
C VAL A 14 -9.29 26.34 3.65
N THR A 15 -8.29 26.68 4.40
CA THR A 15 -6.94 26.94 3.86
C THR A 15 -5.99 25.90 4.43
N SER A 16 -5.44 25.06 3.55
CA SER A 16 -4.42 24.08 3.91
C SER A 16 -3.02 24.61 3.61
N PRO A 17 -2.00 24.19 4.37
CA PRO A 17 -0.61 24.53 4.08
C PRO A 17 -0.18 23.97 2.71
N VAL A 18 0.98 24.38 2.24
CA VAL A 18 1.58 23.82 1.04
C VAL A 18 1.94 22.35 1.32
N SER A 19 1.42 21.46 0.47
CA SER A 19 1.69 20.03 0.55
C SER A 19 2.31 19.56 -0.75
N LEU A 20 3.30 18.69 -0.66
CA LEU A 20 3.94 18.05 -1.81
C LEU A 20 3.70 16.53 -1.72
N ILE A 21 3.01 15.99 -2.71
CA ILE A 21 2.84 14.55 -2.86
C ILE A 21 3.85 14.06 -3.90
N VAL A 22 4.72 13.15 -3.47
CA VAL A 22 5.76 12.56 -4.34
C VAL A 22 5.49 11.08 -4.51
N SER A 23 5.38 10.64 -5.76
CA SER A 23 5.31 9.22 -6.12
C SER A 23 6.63 8.80 -6.76
N ALA A 24 7.21 7.72 -6.28
CA ALA A 24 8.40 7.12 -6.84
C ALA A 24 8.15 5.67 -7.23
N ALA A 25 8.70 5.23 -8.35
CA ALA A 25 8.57 3.86 -8.83
C ALA A 25 9.93 3.31 -9.24
N ALA A 26 10.19 2.05 -8.91
CA ALA A 26 11.39 1.35 -9.30
C ALA A 26 11.08 -0.14 -9.58
N PRO A 27 11.81 -0.78 -10.51
CA PRO A 27 11.69 -2.22 -10.73
C PRO A 27 12.12 -3.02 -9.49
N VAL A 28 11.34 -4.03 -9.12
CA VAL A 28 11.64 -4.95 -8.03
C VAL A 28 12.18 -6.25 -8.60
N GLY A 29 13.42 -6.59 -8.30
CA GLY A 29 14.09 -7.79 -8.83
C GLY A 29 13.56 -9.10 -8.25
N ASN A 30 13.12 -9.10 -7.00
CA ASN A 30 12.56 -10.27 -6.33
C ASN A 30 11.48 -9.86 -5.32
N VAL A 31 10.23 -10.06 -5.69
CA VAL A 31 9.05 -9.70 -4.85
C VAL A 31 8.98 -10.47 -3.54
N ARG A 32 9.63 -11.66 -3.44
CA ARG A 32 9.66 -12.45 -2.21
C ARG A 32 10.50 -11.83 -1.08
N LEU A 33 11.29 -10.81 -1.40
CA LEU A 33 12.09 -10.05 -0.43
C LEU A 33 11.41 -8.73 -0.01
N THR A 34 10.16 -8.53 -0.40
CA THR A 34 9.38 -7.37 0.05
C THR A 34 9.13 -7.48 1.55
N LEU A 35 9.53 -6.45 2.29
CA LEU A 35 9.24 -6.32 3.71
C LEU A 35 7.83 -5.73 3.89
N THR A 36 7.16 -6.17 4.92
CA THR A 36 5.83 -5.68 5.33
C THR A 36 5.86 -5.30 6.82
N PRO A 37 4.89 -4.57 7.34
CA PRO A 37 4.77 -4.31 8.76
C PRO A 37 4.32 -5.54 9.57
N GLU A 38 4.00 -6.66 8.93
CA GLU A 38 3.54 -7.87 9.61
C GLU A 38 4.67 -8.51 10.43
N LEU A 39 4.52 -8.51 11.76
CA LEU A 39 5.47 -9.11 12.71
C LEU A 39 5.41 -10.65 12.66
N ARG A 40 6.57 -11.25 12.60
CA ARG A 40 6.73 -12.71 12.59
C ARG A 40 6.71 -13.26 14.03
N LYS A 41 5.63 -13.96 14.38
CA LYS A 41 5.42 -14.58 15.71
C LYS A 41 6.11 -15.92 15.88
N ASP A 42 6.48 -16.55 14.80
CA ASP A 42 7.11 -17.87 14.72
C ASP A 42 8.63 -17.83 14.96
N VAL A 43 9.21 -16.64 15.11
CA VAL A 43 10.65 -16.44 15.29
C VAL A 43 10.91 -15.62 16.55
N LYS A 44 11.80 -16.12 17.44
CA LYS A 44 12.26 -15.31 18.57
C LYS A 44 13.02 -14.10 18.04
N SER A 45 12.56 -12.91 18.36
CA SER A 45 13.01 -11.67 17.73
C SER A 45 13.08 -10.50 18.71
N VAL A 46 13.72 -9.44 18.28
CA VAL A 46 13.77 -8.14 18.96
C VAL A 46 13.33 -7.04 18.01
N LEU A 47 12.90 -5.92 18.57
CA LEU A 47 12.55 -4.72 17.83
C LEU A 47 13.69 -3.69 17.94
N LEU A 48 14.16 -3.25 16.78
CA LEU A 48 15.13 -2.16 16.64
C LEU A 48 14.42 -0.89 16.17
N ALA A 49 14.58 0.20 16.89
CA ALA A 49 14.27 1.52 16.39
C ALA A 49 15.47 2.07 15.64
N ALA A 50 15.24 2.60 14.44
CA ALA A 50 16.17 3.45 13.71
C ALA A 50 15.70 4.91 13.86
N ASP A 51 16.51 5.77 14.47
CA ASP A 51 16.20 7.17 14.69
C ASP A 51 17.20 8.07 13.94
N LEU A 52 16.78 8.58 12.78
CA LEU A 52 17.60 9.49 11.96
C LEU A 52 17.54 10.94 12.45
N GLY A 53 16.69 11.24 13.46
CA GLY A 53 16.68 12.52 14.18
C GLY A 53 17.75 12.65 15.24
N PHE A 54 18.53 11.58 15.50
CA PHE A 54 19.63 11.53 16.47
C PHE A 54 19.19 11.92 17.89
N GLY A 55 18.00 11.50 18.30
CA GLY A 55 17.44 11.77 19.62
C GLY A 55 16.95 13.19 19.83
N LYS A 56 16.79 13.99 18.78
CA LYS A 56 16.23 15.35 18.88
C LYS A 56 14.75 15.32 19.26
N ASN A 57 14.02 14.31 18.83
CA ASN A 57 12.62 14.07 19.16
C ASN A 57 11.76 15.34 19.04
N ARG A 58 11.90 16.04 17.90
CA ARG A 58 11.18 17.28 17.61
C ARG A 58 9.68 17.02 17.45
N MET A 59 8.86 17.76 18.19
CA MET A 59 7.41 17.55 18.27
C MET A 59 6.61 18.56 17.43
N GLY A 60 7.27 19.56 16.83
CA GLY A 60 6.58 20.62 16.08
C GLY A 60 5.73 20.07 14.95
N ALA A 61 4.48 20.48 14.91
CA ALA A 61 3.46 20.08 13.93
C ALA A 61 3.12 18.58 13.90
N SER A 62 3.59 17.78 14.88
CA SER A 62 3.22 16.36 14.99
C SER A 62 1.71 16.16 15.17
N ILE A 63 1.21 14.96 14.89
CA ILE A 63 -0.20 14.63 15.11
C ILE A 63 -0.59 14.81 16.58
N LEU A 64 0.28 14.43 17.52
CA LEU A 64 0.02 14.70 18.94
C LEU A 64 -0.10 16.19 19.22
N ALA A 65 0.80 17.02 18.68
CA ALA A 65 0.75 18.47 18.83
C ALA A 65 -0.55 19.07 18.27
N GLN A 66 -1.03 18.54 17.14
CA GLN A 66 -2.32 18.94 16.56
C GLN A 66 -3.50 18.52 17.43
N CYS A 67 -3.52 17.28 17.96
CA CYS A 67 -4.57 16.80 18.85
C CYS A 67 -4.73 17.63 20.11
N VAL A 68 -3.61 18.10 20.69
CA VAL A 68 -3.64 18.95 21.89
C VAL A 68 -3.67 20.46 21.56
N GLN A 69 -3.80 20.81 20.27
CA GLN A 69 -3.83 22.20 19.77
C GLN A 69 -2.60 23.03 20.20
N SER A 70 -1.45 22.41 20.29
CA SER A 70 -0.18 23.02 20.65
C SER A 70 0.89 22.64 19.64
N PHE A 71 1.05 23.43 18.57
CA PHE A 71 1.85 23.05 17.40
C PHE A 71 3.36 22.93 17.66
N GLY A 72 3.87 23.42 18.78
CA GLY A 72 5.30 23.39 19.09
C GLY A 72 6.12 24.32 18.19
N ASP A 73 7.44 24.36 18.45
CA ASP A 73 8.34 25.32 17.80
C ASP A 73 9.19 24.70 16.68
N THR A 74 9.61 23.44 16.81
CA THR A 74 10.55 22.81 15.89
C THR A 74 9.97 21.51 15.33
N ALA A 75 9.84 21.47 14.00
CA ALA A 75 9.43 20.26 13.26
C ALA A 75 10.63 19.37 12.92
N PRO A 76 10.42 18.06 12.71
CA PRO A 76 11.42 17.16 12.14
C PRO A 76 11.97 17.66 10.80
N ASP A 77 13.24 17.38 10.54
CA ASP A 77 13.92 17.73 9.28
C ASP A 77 15.01 16.69 8.96
N VAL A 78 15.48 16.67 7.71
CA VAL A 78 16.60 15.82 7.27
C VAL A 78 17.92 16.53 7.61
N ASP A 79 18.43 16.31 8.82
CA ASP A 79 19.67 16.96 9.26
C ASP A 79 20.92 16.48 8.51
N CYS A 80 20.91 15.21 8.07
CA CYS A 80 22.03 14.58 7.36
C CYS A 80 21.54 13.65 6.25
N PRO A 81 21.41 14.12 5.01
CA PRO A 81 20.99 13.30 3.87
C PRO A 81 21.89 12.09 3.63
N GLU A 82 23.19 12.18 3.96
CA GLU A 82 24.15 11.07 3.83
C GLU A 82 23.77 9.92 4.77
N THR A 83 23.31 10.21 5.98
CA THR A 83 22.84 9.21 6.94
C THR A 83 21.61 8.51 6.42
N LEU A 84 20.64 9.23 5.86
CA LEU A 84 19.47 8.65 5.21
C LEU A 84 19.87 7.70 4.07
N ALA A 85 20.80 8.13 3.21
CA ALA A 85 21.29 7.29 2.12
C ALA A 85 22.02 6.03 2.62
N LYS A 86 22.79 6.10 3.70
CA LYS A 86 23.41 4.94 4.36
C LYS A 86 22.36 4.01 4.95
N PHE A 87 21.35 4.57 5.63
CA PHE A 87 20.25 3.80 6.19
C PHE A 87 19.54 2.98 5.12
N VAL A 88 19.14 3.60 4.00
CA VAL A 88 18.47 2.89 2.90
C VAL A 88 19.34 1.76 2.33
N ARG A 89 20.64 2.00 2.15
CA ARG A 89 21.58 0.95 1.68
C ARG A 89 21.70 -0.20 2.69
N LEU A 90 21.78 0.13 3.99
CA LEU A 90 21.86 -0.86 5.06
C LEU A 90 20.60 -1.73 5.10
N ILE A 91 19.41 -1.13 5.11
CA ILE A 91 18.15 -1.88 5.10
C ILE A 91 18.10 -2.83 3.90
N ARG A 92 18.45 -2.36 2.69
CA ARG A 92 18.52 -3.22 1.52
C ARG A 92 19.50 -4.39 1.70
N LYS A 93 20.69 -4.13 2.24
CA LYS A 93 21.71 -5.14 2.51
C LYS A 93 21.19 -6.21 3.49
N LEU A 94 20.62 -5.78 4.60
CA LEU A 94 20.06 -6.66 5.63
C LEU A 94 18.87 -7.47 5.11
N THR A 95 18.01 -6.87 4.27
CA THR A 95 16.90 -7.56 3.61
C THR A 95 17.40 -8.68 2.69
N LEU A 96 18.41 -8.40 1.85
CA LEU A 96 19.02 -9.40 0.98
C LEU A 96 19.68 -10.55 1.76
N ALA A 97 20.22 -10.25 2.94
CA ALA A 97 20.81 -11.25 3.85
C ALA A 97 19.76 -12.03 4.67
N GLY A 98 18.48 -11.68 4.57
CA GLY A 98 17.41 -12.29 5.37
C GLY A 98 17.50 -11.97 6.87
N CYS A 99 18.09 -10.82 7.23
CA CYS A 99 18.26 -10.38 8.62
C CYS A 99 17.08 -9.55 9.12
N VAL A 100 16.17 -9.11 8.25
CA VAL A 100 14.98 -8.33 8.60
C VAL A 100 13.75 -9.18 8.39
N LEU A 101 12.92 -9.29 9.42
CA LEU A 101 11.67 -10.05 9.41
C LEU A 101 10.46 -9.17 9.05
N SER A 102 10.43 -7.94 9.59
CA SER A 102 9.36 -6.96 9.39
C SER A 102 9.93 -5.55 9.49
N TYR A 103 9.28 -4.61 8.81
CA TYR A 103 9.72 -3.22 8.71
C TYR A 103 8.51 -2.29 8.61
N HIS A 104 8.55 -1.20 9.35
CA HIS A 104 7.61 -0.09 9.22
C HIS A 104 8.32 1.25 9.43
N ASP A 105 8.03 2.21 8.56
CA ASP A 105 8.53 3.59 8.72
C ASP A 105 7.95 4.23 9.99
N ARG A 106 8.77 5.05 10.68
CA ARG A 106 8.21 5.99 11.63
C ARG A 106 7.61 7.16 10.86
N SER A 107 6.31 7.35 11.00
CA SER A 107 5.51 8.36 10.31
C SER A 107 4.66 9.14 11.31
N ASP A 108 3.48 9.57 10.89
CA ASP A 108 2.51 10.25 11.74
C ASP A 108 2.22 9.46 13.02
N GLY A 109 2.25 10.12 14.17
CA GLY A 109 2.06 9.49 15.48
C GLY A 109 3.30 8.79 16.06
N GLY A 110 4.45 8.86 15.39
CA GLY A 110 5.74 8.40 15.89
C GLY A 110 5.82 6.89 16.12
N PHE A 111 6.72 6.44 17.01
CA PHE A 111 6.90 5.01 17.30
C PHE A 111 5.67 4.36 17.95
N ALA A 112 4.84 5.13 18.66
CA ALA A 112 3.60 4.59 19.25
C ALA A 112 2.64 4.12 18.17
N ALA A 113 2.37 4.95 17.15
CA ALA A 113 1.53 4.59 16.01
C ALA A 113 2.19 3.48 15.17
N THR A 114 3.49 3.60 14.87
CA THR A 114 4.25 2.58 14.12
C THR A 114 4.13 1.20 14.76
N ALA A 115 4.31 1.08 16.08
CA ALA A 115 4.18 -0.19 16.79
C ALA A 115 2.73 -0.70 16.77
N ALA A 116 1.74 0.18 16.97
CA ALA A 116 0.33 -0.18 16.91
C ALA A 116 -0.06 -0.71 15.53
N GLU A 117 0.36 -0.06 14.45
CA GLU A 117 0.08 -0.49 13.07
C GLU A 117 0.74 -1.82 12.73
N MET A 118 1.96 -2.08 13.22
CA MET A 118 2.59 -3.39 13.12
C MET A 118 1.80 -4.47 13.89
N MET A 119 1.24 -4.13 15.06
CA MET A 119 0.37 -5.02 15.82
C MET A 119 -0.95 -5.29 15.09
N PHE A 120 -1.55 -4.28 14.43
CA PHE A 120 -2.78 -4.45 13.62
C PHE A 120 -2.56 -5.45 12.49
N ALA A 121 -1.44 -5.32 11.76
CA ALA A 121 -1.10 -6.22 10.67
C ALA A 121 -0.87 -7.67 11.13
N SER A 122 -0.42 -7.87 12.37
CA SER A 122 0.15 -9.14 12.85
C SER A 122 -0.75 -9.88 13.83
N HIS A 123 -1.73 -9.20 14.41
CA HIS A 123 -2.54 -9.71 15.52
C HIS A 123 -1.67 -10.27 16.68
N CYS A 124 -0.75 -9.44 17.17
CA CYS A 124 0.09 -9.74 18.34
C CYS A 124 0.37 -8.47 19.14
N GLY A 125 0.84 -8.65 20.38
CA GLY A 125 1.25 -7.54 21.23
C GLY A 125 2.73 -7.16 21.06
N VAL A 126 3.04 -5.92 21.45
CA VAL A 126 4.40 -5.37 21.45
C VAL A 126 4.70 -4.73 22.81
N THR A 127 5.89 -4.98 23.34
CA THR A 127 6.42 -4.27 24.50
C THR A 127 7.55 -3.35 24.07
N LEU A 128 7.44 -2.06 24.40
CA LEU A 128 8.45 -1.03 24.13
C LEU A 128 9.08 -0.53 25.42
N ASN A 129 10.38 -0.26 25.40
CA ASN A 129 11.13 0.40 26.48
C ASN A 129 11.31 1.88 26.10
N ALA A 130 10.51 2.77 26.69
CA ALA A 130 10.46 4.19 26.32
C ALA A 130 11.80 4.90 26.52
N GLU A 131 12.56 4.55 27.56
CA GLU A 131 13.90 5.13 27.83
C GLU A 131 14.90 4.90 26.69
N MET A 132 14.68 3.90 25.88
CA MET A 132 15.55 3.60 24.73
C MET A 132 15.26 4.50 23.54
N LEU A 133 14.07 5.13 23.47
CA LEU A 133 13.68 6.03 22.40
C LEU A 133 14.25 7.45 22.57
N GLY A 134 14.76 7.78 23.78
CA GLY A 134 15.35 9.07 24.10
C GLY A 134 14.32 10.17 24.42
N GLY A 135 14.79 11.32 24.91
CA GLY A 135 13.91 12.40 25.36
C GLY A 135 13.08 12.00 26.60
N ASN A 136 11.94 12.65 26.79
CA ASN A 136 10.92 12.17 27.71
C ASN A 136 10.01 11.15 26.98
N VAL A 137 9.14 10.47 27.75
CA VAL A 137 8.26 9.40 27.22
C VAL A 137 7.42 9.88 26.05
N LEU A 138 6.81 11.07 26.12
CA LEU A 138 5.96 11.58 25.04
C LEU A 138 6.78 11.92 23.79
N GLU A 139 7.93 12.55 23.96
CA GLU A 139 8.83 12.85 22.84
C GLU A 139 9.35 11.57 22.18
N GLY A 140 9.77 10.59 22.98
CA GLY A 140 10.26 9.31 22.45
C GLY A 140 9.21 8.51 21.66
N LEU A 141 7.96 8.51 22.14
CA LEU A 141 6.87 7.76 21.53
C LEU A 141 6.24 8.47 20.33
N PHE A 142 6.12 9.81 20.37
CA PHE A 142 5.28 10.56 19.43
C PHE A 142 6.04 11.54 18.53
N ALA A 143 7.37 11.65 18.65
CA ALA A 143 8.14 12.42 17.68
C ALA A 143 8.13 11.76 16.30
N GLU A 144 7.89 12.56 15.28
CA GLU A 144 7.77 12.12 13.87
C GLU A 144 9.07 12.34 13.08
N GLU A 145 10.21 12.14 13.74
CA GLU A 145 11.52 12.15 13.08
C GLU A 145 11.61 11.04 12.05
N LEU A 146 12.41 11.21 11.00
CA LEU A 146 12.69 10.11 10.06
C LEU A 146 13.23 8.89 10.80
N GLY A 147 12.75 7.71 10.46
CA GLY A 147 13.17 6.47 11.10
C GLY A 147 12.30 5.28 10.74
N ALA A 148 12.49 4.19 11.47
CA ALA A 148 11.73 2.96 11.30
C ALA A 148 11.73 2.11 12.56
N LEU A 149 10.74 1.23 12.68
CA LEU A 149 10.71 0.10 13.61
C LEU A 149 10.92 -1.18 12.81
N ILE A 150 11.88 -2.00 13.25
CA ILE A 150 12.38 -3.13 12.48
C ILE A 150 12.43 -4.35 13.38
N GLN A 151 11.85 -5.46 12.92
CA GLN A 151 11.96 -6.75 13.60
C GLN A 151 13.14 -7.54 13.05
N VAL A 152 14.01 -8.00 13.91
CA VAL A 152 15.17 -8.85 13.56
C VAL A 152 15.18 -10.14 14.37
N PRO A 153 15.65 -11.30 13.83
CA PRO A 153 15.83 -12.51 14.61
C PRO A 153 16.81 -12.27 15.77
N ALA A 154 16.47 -12.75 16.96
CA ALA A 154 17.29 -12.54 18.14
C ALA A 154 18.70 -13.17 18.01
N ASP A 155 18.82 -14.29 17.32
CA ASP A 155 20.09 -14.98 17.04
C ASP A 155 20.95 -14.30 15.96
N ARG A 156 20.39 -13.35 15.23
CA ARG A 156 21.12 -12.55 14.22
C ARG A 156 21.36 -11.09 14.63
N LEU A 157 20.98 -10.72 15.86
CA LEU A 157 21.13 -9.35 16.34
C LEU A 157 22.58 -8.85 16.26
N ASP A 158 23.54 -9.68 16.69
CA ASP A 158 24.96 -9.31 16.67
C ASP A 158 25.47 -9.07 15.24
N GLU A 159 25.03 -9.86 14.27
CA GLU A 159 25.33 -9.69 12.85
C GLU A 159 24.76 -8.36 12.33
N VAL A 160 23.48 -8.08 12.64
CA VAL A 160 22.83 -6.82 12.26
C VAL A 160 23.58 -5.63 12.86
N MET A 161 23.92 -5.67 14.14
CA MET A 161 24.63 -4.58 14.80
C MET A 161 26.09 -4.41 14.30
N ALA A 162 26.73 -5.48 13.85
CA ALA A 162 28.03 -5.40 13.18
C ALA A 162 27.92 -4.65 11.83
N GLU A 163 26.87 -4.90 11.07
CA GLU A 163 26.61 -4.18 9.80
C GLU A 163 26.21 -2.72 10.05
N VAL A 164 25.39 -2.44 11.07
CA VAL A 164 25.09 -1.08 11.53
C VAL A 164 26.36 -0.31 11.83
N LYS A 165 27.30 -0.95 12.54
CA LYS A 165 28.60 -0.37 12.88
C LYS A 165 29.50 -0.16 11.64
N ALA A 166 29.52 -1.11 10.74
CA ALA A 166 30.31 -1.01 9.50
C ALA A 166 29.87 0.19 8.64
N GLU A 167 28.58 0.55 8.66
CA GLU A 167 28.03 1.73 7.97
C GLU A 167 28.16 3.02 8.80
N GLY A 168 28.63 2.94 10.07
CA GLY A 168 28.76 4.08 10.99
C GLY A 168 27.40 4.63 11.45
N LEU A 169 26.43 3.73 11.70
CA LEU A 169 25.07 4.07 12.09
C LEU A 169 24.73 3.65 13.53
N GLU A 170 25.73 3.38 14.39
CA GLU A 170 25.49 2.91 15.77
C GLU A 170 24.66 3.90 16.60
N ALA A 171 24.79 5.20 16.33
CA ALA A 171 24.01 6.21 17.03
C ALA A 171 22.52 6.23 16.61
N VAL A 172 22.20 5.65 15.45
CA VAL A 172 20.85 5.64 14.86
C VAL A 172 20.03 4.47 15.39
N PHE A 173 20.64 3.29 15.61
CA PHE A 173 19.93 2.06 15.95
C PHE A 173 19.96 1.75 17.43
N LYS A 174 18.82 1.36 18.00
CA LYS A 174 18.66 0.91 19.37
C LYS A 174 17.70 -0.25 19.46
N THR A 175 17.99 -1.22 20.33
CA THR A 175 16.99 -2.24 20.70
C THR A 175 16.00 -1.60 21.64
N VAL A 176 14.72 -1.60 21.24
CA VAL A 176 13.66 -0.85 21.94
C VAL A 176 12.54 -1.73 22.46
N GLY A 177 12.50 -3.01 22.12
CA GLY A 177 11.41 -3.86 22.59
C GLY A 177 11.41 -5.25 21.97
N GLU A 178 10.30 -5.94 22.20
CA GLU A 178 10.04 -7.29 21.73
C GLU A 178 8.54 -7.53 21.59
N LEU A 179 8.16 -8.67 21.00
CA LEU A 179 6.77 -9.11 20.94
C LEU A 179 6.32 -9.65 22.30
N ASN A 180 5.02 -9.51 22.60
CA ASN A 180 4.40 -10.14 23.74
C ASN A 180 3.16 -10.97 23.36
N ASP A 181 2.76 -11.88 24.25
CA ASP A 181 1.60 -12.76 24.05
C ASP A 181 0.28 -12.16 24.60
N GLU A 182 0.31 -10.90 25.03
CA GLU A 182 -0.83 -10.26 25.72
C GLU A 182 -1.79 -9.55 24.77
N ASP A 183 -1.49 -9.55 23.43
CA ASP A 183 -2.24 -8.83 22.39
C ASP A 183 -2.45 -7.34 22.76
N ALA A 184 -1.43 -6.73 23.36
CA ALA A 184 -1.46 -5.37 23.85
C ALA A 184 -0.17 -4.61 23.52
N LEU A 185 -0.28 -3.29 23.33
CA LEU A 185 0.85 -2.39 23.39
C LEU A 185 1.17 -2.12 24.85
N VAL A 186 2.34 -2.55 25.29
CA VAL A 186 2.87 -2.32 26.64
C VAL A 186 4.07 -1.40 26.52
N VAL A 187 4.05 -0.29 27.24
CA VAL A 187 5.19 0.63 27.32
C VAL A 187 5.78 0.60 28.72
N LEU A 188 7.07 0.32 28.78
CA LEU A 188 7.85 0.32 30.01
C LEU A 188 8.74 1.57 30.07
N GLU A 189 8.91 2.11 31.26
CA GLU A 189 9.93 3.10 31.57
C GLU A 189 10.73 2.61 32.79
N HIS A 190 12.03 2.38 32.58
CA HIS A 190 12.91 1.78 33.60
C HIS A 190 12.36 0.50 34.21
N GLY A 191 11.79 -0.37 33.37
CA GLY A 191 11.19 -1.63 33.75
C GLY A 191 9.82 -1.53 34.44
N LYS A 192 9.25 -0.34 34.58
CA LYS A 192 7.91 -0.11 35.11
C LYS A 192 6.94 0.12 33.98
N GLU A 193 5.81 -0.58 33.99
CA GLU A 193 4.72 -0.35 33.06
C GLU A 193 4.09 1.04 33.29
N ILE A 194 4.04 1.84 32.23
CA ILE A 194 3.45 3.17 32.23
C ILE A 194 2.25 3.30 31.29
N LEU A 195 2.12 2.38 30.32
CA LEU A 195 0.98 2.31 29.41
C LEU A 195 0.70 0.85 29.07
N ARG A 196 -0.58 0.51 29.01
CA ARG A 196 -1.07 -0.77 28.48
C ARG A 196 -2.39 -0.52 27.73
N GLU A 197 -2.42 -0.82 26.45
CA GLU A 197 -3.59 -0.69 25.61
C GLU A 197 -3.80 -1.96 24.78
N ALA A 198 -5.00 -2.52 24.78
CA ALA A 198 -5.31 -3.68 23.97
C ALA A 198 -5.22 -3.33 22.47
N ARG A 199 -4.67 -4.24 21.67
CA ARG A 199 -4.58 -4.05 20.20
C ARG A 199 -5.95 -3.75 19.59
N THR A 200 -7.00 -4.44 20.02
CA THR A 200 -8.36 -4.26 19.51
C THR A 200 -8.93 -2.88 19.82
N ASP A 201 -8.61 -2.32 20.99
CA ASP A 201 -9.05 -0.96 21.35
C ASP A 201 -8.30 0.10 20.54
N LEU A 202 -6.99 -0.10 20.35
CA LEU A 202 -6.18 0.76 19.45
C LEU A 202 -6.68 0.64 18.00
N THR A 203 -7.00 -0.54 17.50
CA THR A 203 -7.58 -0.73 16.15
C THR A 203 -8.90 0.01 16.02
N ARG A 204 -9.77 -0.06 17.03
CA ARG A 204 -11.07 0.64 17.03
C ARG A 204 -10.88 2.16 16.99
N ALA A 205 -9.96 2.69 17.80
CA ALA A 205 -9.62 4.11 17.78
C ALA A 205 -9.07 4.55 16.42
N TRP A 206 -8.19 3.74 15.82
CA TRP A 206 -7.62 3.99 14.49
C TRP A 206 -8.69 3.99 13.37
N CYS A 207 -9.70 3.12 13.46
CA CYS A 207 -10.80 3.02 12.50
C CYS A 207 -11.91 4.06 12.71
N GLU A 208 -12.00 4.74 13.85
CA GLU A 208 -13.16 5.53 14.28
C GLU A 208 -13.60 6.56 13.23
N VAL A 209 -12.69 7.37 12.73
CA VAL A 209 -13.01 8.41 11.74
C VAL A 209 -13.47 7.80 10.41
N SER A 210 -12.78 6.78 9.93
CA SER A 210 -13.13 6.09 8.68
C SER A 210 -14.49 5.40 8.79
N ASN A 211 -14.79 4.75 9.92
CA ASN A 211 -16.08 4.15 10.20
C ASN A 211 -17.19 5.20 10.23
N ALA A 212 -16.98 6.33 10.93
CA ALA A 212 -17.96 7.41 10.99
C ALA A 212 -18.30 7.98 9.59
N ILE A 213 -17.30 8.13 8.73
CA ILE A 213 -17.50 8.55 7.33
C ILE A 213 -18.25 7.48 6.54
N ALA A 214 -17.88 6.20 6.67
CA ALA A 214 -18.54 5.08 6.00
C ALA A 214 -20.00 4.97 6.43
N ARG A 215 -20.32 5.11 7.71
CA ARG A 215 -21.70 5.12 8.23
C ARG A 215 -22.58 6.20 7.60
N ASN A 216 -22.01 7.37 7.30
CA ASN A 216 -22.74 8.48 6.67
C ASN A 216 -22.96 8.26 5.17
N ARG A 217 -22.06 7.53 4.50
CA ARG A 217 -22.11 7.30 3.05
C ARG A 217 -22.82 6.00 2.68
N ASP A 218 -22.58 4.93 3.45
CA ASP A 218 -22.97 3.57 3.13
C ASP A 218 -24.07 3.07 4.10
N ASN A 219 -24.35 1.77 4.10
CA ASN A 219 -25.23 1.17 5.09
C ASN A 219 -24.53 1.13 6.47
N PRO A 220 -25.07 1.80 7.50
CA PRO A 220 -24.41 1.88 8.81
C PRO A 220 -24.17 0.50 9.46
N VAL A 221 -25.10 -0.45 9.29
CA VAL A 221 -24.97 -1.80 9.85
C VAL A 221 -23.79 -2.55 9.21
N CYS A 222 -23.60 -2.38 7.90
CA CYS A 222 -22.45 -2.98 7.20
C CYS A 222 -21.12 -2.33 7.63
N ALA A 223 -21.07 -1.00 7.75
CA ALA A 223 -19.90 -0.28 8.21
C ALA A 223 -19.48 -0.69 9.64
N ASP A 224 -20.45 -0.82 10.53
CA ASP A 224 -20.19 -1.29 11.90
C ASP A 224 -19.71 -2.74 11.93
N SER A 225 -20.35 -3.63 11.15
CA SER A 225 -19.96 -5.04 11.05
C SER A 225 -18.52 -5.20 10.53
N GLU A 226 -18.10 -4.37 9.57
CA GLU A 226 -16.71 -4.36 9.06
C GLU A 226 -15.72 -3.95 10.14
N THR A 227 -16.02 -2.89 10.89
CA THR A 227 -15.18 -2.43 11.99
C THR A 227 -15.11 -3.46 13.13
N ASP A 228 -16.23 -4.04 13.49
CA ASP A 228 -16.28 -5.08 14.53
C ASP A 228 -15.48 -6.31 14.14
N TRP A 229 -15.54 -6.71 12.86
CA TRP A 229 -14.71 -7.79 12.32
C TRP A 229 -13.20 -7.49 12.43
N MET A 230 -12.77 -6.27 12.08
CA MET A 230 -11.35 -5.87 12.21
C MET A 230 -10.87 -5.84 13.67
N CYS A 231 -11.78 -5.53 14.60
CA CYS A 231 -11.48 -5.47 16.04
C CYS A 231 -11.67 -6.81 16.77
N ASP A 232 -12.12 -7.85 16.08
CA ASP A 232 -12.26 -9.18 16.67
C ASP A 232 -10.90 -9.88 16.75
N LYS A 233 -10.45 -10.21 17.97
CA LYS A 233 -9.17 -10.90 18.23
C LYS A 233 -9.09 -12.31 17.64
N ASP A 234 -10.23 -12.96 17.43
CA ASP A 234 -10.31 -14.35 16.98
C ASP A 234 -10.40 -14.46 15.45
N VAL A 235 -10.51 -13.35 14.73
CA VAL A 235 -10.50 -13.30 13.27
C VAL A 235 -9.13 -13.69 12.72
N LYS A 236 -9.14 -14.67 11.81
CA LYS A 236 -7.92 -15.18 11.15
C LYS A 236 -7.56 -14.44 9.87
N GLY A 237 -8.27 -13.36 9.53
CA GLY A 237 -8.12 -12.63 8.29
C GLY A 237 -8.80 -13.32 7.10
N LEU A 238 -8.52 -12.81 5.90
CA LEU A 238 -9.03 -13.38 4.66
C LEU A 238 -8.14 -14.50 4.17
N PHE A 239 -8.75 -15.58 3.73
CA PHE A 239 -8.02 -16.71 3.11
C PHE A 239 -8.75 -17.19 1.86
N VAL A 240 -7.99 -17.70 0.90
CA VAL A 240 -8.52 -18.25 -0.33
C VAL A 240 -8.71 -19.75 -0.18
N LYS A 241 -9.90 -20.22 -0.53
CA LYS A 241 -10.18 -21.66 -0.68
C LYS A 241 -10.60 -21.88 -2.13
N THR A 242 -9.67 -22.35 -2.95
CA THR A 242 -9.95 -22.69 -4.34
C THR A 242 -10.69 -24.01 -4.46
N THR A 243 -11.58 -24.11 -5.43
CA THR A 243 -12.28 -25.36 -5.80
C THR A 243 -11.65 -26.03 -7.02
N PHE A 244 -10.51 -25.54 -7.47
CA PHE A 244 -9.74 -26.03 -8.61
C PHE A 244 -8.26 -26.15 -8.23
N ASP A 245 -7.53 -26.93 -9.03
CA ASP A 245 -6.07 -27.07 -8.90
C ASP A 245 -5.38 -25.87 -9.53
N ASN A 246 -4.66 -25.07 -8.72
CA ASN A 246 -3.91 -23.89 -9.17
C ASN A 246 -2.75 -24.24 -10.12
N GLU A 247 -2.25 -25.48 -10.10
CA GLU A 247 -1.18 -25.95 -10.97
C GLU A 247 -1.69 -26.48 -12.32
N GLU A 248 -3.00 -26.65 -12.46
CA GLU A 248 -3.61 -27.10 -13.70
C GLU A 248 -3.44 -26.05 -14.80
N ARG A 249 -2.89 -26.48 -15.91
CA ARG A 249 -2.66 -25.63 -17.10
C ARG A 249 -3.68 -25.93 -18.18
N ILE A 250 -4.90 -25.44 -18.04
CA ILE A 250 -6.03 -25.68 -18.94
C ILE A 250 -5.68 -25.34 -20.40
N ALA A 251 -4.91 -24.28 -20.64
CA ALA A 251 -4.52 -23.85 -21.98
C ALA A 251 -3.43 -24.74 -22.64
N ALA A 252 -2.70 -25.56 -21.88
CA ALA A 252 -1.55 -26.27 -22.37
C ALA A 252 -1.88 -27.25 -23.57
N PRO A 253 -2.99 -28.02 -23.58
CA PRO A 253 -3.35 -28.84 -24.70
C PRO A 253 -3.59 -28.04 -25.99
N TYR A 254 -4.23 -26.88 -25.88
CA TYR A 254 -4.52 -25.99 -27.01
C TYR A 254 -3.26 -25.33 -27.55
N ILE A 255 -2.37 -24.86 -26.66
CA ILE A 255 -1.07 -24.29 -27.04
C ILE A 255 -0.22 -25.32 -27.79
N ALA A 256 -0.28 -26.60 -27.38
CA ALA A 256 0.48 -27.68 -27.99
C ALA A 256 0.05 -27.96 -29.45
N THR A 257 -1.16 -27.57 -29.85
CA THR A 257 -1.61 -27.71 -31.28
C THR A 257 -0.88 -26.75 -32.21
N GLY A 258 -0.28 -25.67 -31.69
CA GLY A 258 0.33 -24.61 -32.48
C GLY A 258 -0.66 -23.64 -33.15
N VAL A 259 -1.97 -23.91 -33.06
CA VAL A 259 -3.01 -23.00 -33.55
C VAL A 259 -3.13 -21.82 -32.59
N ARG A 260 -3.06 -20.61 -33.12
CA ARG A 260 -3.17 -19.35 -32.35
C ARG A 260 -4.31 -18.51 -32.91
N PRO A 261 -5.51 -18.61 -32.32
CA PRO A 261 -6.63 -17.75 -32.74
C PRO A 261 -6.30 -16.27 -32.52
N LYS A 262 -6.70 -15.42 -33.45
CA LYS A 262 -6.44 -13.98 -33.39
C LYS A 262 -7.40 -13.30 -32.42
N LEU A 263 -6.85 -12.45 -31.54
CA LEU A 263 -7.61 -11.65 -30.59
C LEU A 263 -7.23 -10.16 -30.73
N ALA A 264 -8.22 -9.29 -30.84
CA ALA A 264 -8.01 -7.86 -30.84
C ALA A 264 -8.00 -7.31 -29.42
N VAL A 265 -6.92 -6.65 -29.02
CA VAL A 265 -6.83 -5.85 -27.81
C VAL A 265 -7.11 -4.41 -28.20
N LEU A 266 -8.34 -3.97 -28.00
CA LEU A 266 -8.82 -2.69 -28.43
C LEU A 266 -8.43 -1.57 -27.44
N ARG A 267 -7.94 -0.47 -27.97
CA ARG A 267 -7.61 0.71 -27.17
C ARG A 267 -7.94 2.02 -27.88
N GLU A 268 -8.03 3.06 -27.10
CA GLU A 268 -8.15 4.45 -27.51
C GLU A 268 -7.18 5.31 -26.69
N GLN A 269 -6.99 6.57 -27.04
CA GLN A 269 -6.16 7.49 -26.24
C GLN A 269 -6.62 7.55 -24.78
N GLY A 270 -5.68 7.56 -23.84
CA GLY A 270 -5.94 7.51 -22.40
C GLY A 270 -6.19 6.11 -21.84
N VAL A 271 -6.29 5.09 -22.69
CA VAL A 271 -6.31 3.68 -22.27
C VAL A 271 -4.89 3.25 -21.90
N ASN A 272 -4.76 2.46 -20.83
CA ASN A 272 -3.53 1.76 -20.44
C ASN A 272 -3.82 0.26 -20.22
N SER A 273 -2.79 -0.51 -19.88
CA SER A 273 -2.84 -1.97 -19.71
C SER A 273 -3.09 -2.81 -20.97
N GLN A 274 -3.05 -2.25 -22.16
CA GLN A 274 -3.16 -3.03 -23.40
C GLN A 274 -1.99 -4.01 -23.58
N THR A 275 -0.79 -3.66 -23.13
CA THR A 275 0.39 -4.52 -23.18
C THR A 275 0.23 -5.73 -22.25
N GLU A 276 -0.23 -5.52 -21.04
CA GLU A 276 -0.50 -6.56 -20.05
C GLU A 276 -1.64 -7.49 -20.50
N MET A 277 -2.68 -6.92 -21.09
CA MET A 277 -3.80 -7.68 -21.67
C MET A 277 -3.31 -8.57 -22.82
N ALA A 278 -2.55 -8.00 -23.76
CA ALA A 278 -1.95 -8.77 -24.86
C ALA A 278 -1.02 -9.89 -24.34
N ALA A 279 -0.22 -9.62 -23.31
CA ALA A 279 0.64 -10.61 -22.70
C ALA A 279 -0.16 -11.75 -22.04
N ALA A 280 -1.29 -11.43 -21.38
CA ALA A 280 -2.17 -12.43 -20.76
C ALA A 280 -2.77 -13.37 -21.81
N PHE A 281 -3.33 -12.82 -22.89
CA PHE A 281 -3.88 -13.64 -23.97
C PHE A 281 -2.82 -14.43 -24.75
N THR A 282 -1.63 -13.85 -24.95
CA THR A 282 -0.52 -14.56 -25.59
C THR A 282 -0.09 -15.78 -24.74
N ARG A 283 -0.03 -15.65 -23.41
CA ARG A 283 0.23 -16.77 -22.50
C ARG A 283 -0.87 -17.82 -22.53
N ALA A 284 -2.11 -17.41 -22.76
CA ALA A 284 -3.24 -18.32 -22.93
C ALA A 284 -3.30 -19.03 -24.31
N GLY A 285 -2.40 -18.66 -25.24
CA GLY A 285 -2.28 -19.33 -26.56
C GLY A 285 -2.91 -18.57 -27.71
N PHE A 286 -3.35 -17.33 -27.52
CA PHE A 286 -3.86 -16.49 -28.61
C PHE A 286 -2.73 -15.72 -29.32
N GLU A 287 -3.00 -15.29 -30.54
CA GLU A 287 -2.23 -14.27 -31.24
C GLU A 287 -2.90 -12.92 -30.98
N ALA A 288 -2.36 -12.16 -30.00
CA ALA A 288 -2.94 -10.90 -29.57
C ALA A 288 -2.44 -9.74 -30.45
N TYR A 289 -3.36 -8.94 -30.96
CA TYR A 289 -3.10 -7.76 -31.76
C TYR A 289 -3.47 -6.49 -30.98
N ASP A 290 -2.55 -5.54 -30.91
CA ASP A 290 -2.85 -4.18 -30.41
C ASP A 290 -3.61 -3.42 -31.48
N VAL A 291 -4.88 -3.12 -31.24
CA VAL A 291 -5.79 -2.45 -32.19
C VAL A 291 -6.22 -1.12 -31.64
N HIS A 292 -5.77 -0.03 -32.25
CA HIS A 292 -6.25 1.31 -31.89
C HIS A 292 -7.53 1.66 -32.67
N MET A 293 -8.43 2.44 -32.07
CA MET A 293 -9.68 2.82 -32.72
C MET A 293 -9.46 3.50 -34.09
N THR A 294 -8.35 4.22 -34.29
CA THR A 294 -8.01 4.79 -35.61
C THR A 294 -7.74 3.73 -36.65
N ASP A 295 -7.32 2.53 -36.29
CA ASP A 295 -7.11 1.44 -37.24
C ASP A 295 -8.45 0.95 -37.81
N LEU A 296 -9.45 0.86 -36.94
CA LEU A 296 -10.82 0.52 -37.33
C LEU A 296 -11.49 1.67 -38.13
N LEU A 297 -11.32 2.91 -37.67
CA LEU A 297 -11.88 4.10 -38.33
C LEU A 297 -11.36 4.30 -39.75
N THR A 298 -10.11 3.96 -40.00
CA THR A 298 -9.48 4.08 -41.33
C THR A 298 -9.67 2.84 -42.20
N GLY A 299 -10.24 1.77 -41.63
CA GLY A 299 -10.37 0.48 -42.31
C GLY A 299 -9.04 -0.25 -42.50
N ARG A 300 -7.96 0.15 -41.79
CA ARG A 300 -6.67 -0.53 -41.84
C ARG A 300 -6.75 -1.95 -41.23
N ILE A 301 -7.58 -2.10 -40.20
CA ILE A 301 -7.92 -3.36 -39.55
C ILE A 301 -9.44 -3.47 -39.52
N THR A 302 -9.96 -4.69 -39.70
CA THR A 302 -11.37 -5.04 -39.47
C THR A 302 -11.46 -6.10 -38.38
N LEU A 303 -12.66 -6.31 -37.81
CA LEU A 303 -12.89 -7.34 -36.78
C LEU A 303 -13.19 -8.72 -37.36
N GLU A 304 -13.23 -8.90 -38.66
CA GLU A 304 -13.64 -10.17 -39.33
C GLU A 304 -12.77 -11.37 -38.95
N ASP A 305 -11.45 -11.17 -38.91
CA ASP A 305 -10.47 -12.23 -38.62
C ASP A 305 -10.31 -12.58 -37.15
N PHE A 306 -10.88 -11.78 -36.25
CA PHE A 306 -10.71 -11.99 -34.82
C PHE A 306 -11.79 -12.88 -34.24
N VAL A 307 -11.40 -13.77 -33.33
CA VAL A 307 -12.33 -14.61 -32.56
C VAL A 307 -12.60 -14.01 -31.16
N GLY A 308 -11.81 -13.06 -30.72
CA GLY A 308 -11.99 -12.40 -29.43
C GLY A 308 -11.71 -10.90 -29.51
N LEU A 309 -12.38 -10.17 -28.62
CA LEU A 309 -12.23 -8.72 -28.49
C LEU A 309 -12.07 -8.37 -27.00
N ALA A 310 -10.88 -7.93 -26.60
CA ALA A 310 -10.60 -7.42 -25.27
C ALA A 310 -10.55 -5.88 -25.29
N VAL A 311 -11.40 -5.26 -24.49
CA VAL A 311 -11.47 -3.80 -24.37
C VAL A 311 -10.83 -3.37 -23.06
N CYS A 312 -9.68 -2.69 -23.12
CA CYS A 312 -8.94 -2.30 -21.92
C CYS A 312 -9.57 -1.08 -21.26
N GLY A 313 -9.49 -1.05 -19.92
CA GLY A 313 -9.86 0.11 -19.13
C GLY A 313 -8.82 1.22 -19.21
N GLY A 314 -9.14 2.38 -18.64
CA GLY A 314 -8.32 3.59 -18.58
C GLY A 314 -9.18 4.83 -18.74
N PHE A 315 -8.52 5.97 -18.86
CA PHE A 315 -9.18 7.28 -19.00
C PHE A 315 -9.41 7.64 -20.47
N SER A 316 -10.15 6.80 -21.21
CA SER A 316 -10.40 7.03 -22.62
C SER A 316 -11.00 8.41 -22.85
N TYR A 317 -10.39 9.23 -23.74
CA TYR A 317 -10.72 10.62 -23.97
C TYR A 317 -10.74 11.49 -22.70
N GLY A 318 -9.91 11.17 -21.67
CA GLY A 318 -9.92 11.87 -20.39
C GLY A 318 -11.26 11.78 -19.65
N ASP A 319 -12.00 10.68 -19.83
CA ASP A 319 -13.36 10.45 -19.30
C ASP A 319 -14.41 11.50 -19.73
N VAL A 320 -14.19 12.19 -20.82
CA VAL A 320 -15.21 13.09 -21.41
C VAL A 320 -16.46 12.28 -21.73
N LEU A 321 -17.64 12.78 -21.34
CA LEU A 321 -18.93 12.10 -21.42
C LEU A 321 -19.07 10.87 -20.49
N GLY A 322 -18.23 10.77 -19.45
CA GLY A 322 -18.20 9.65 -18.52
C GLY A 322 -17.28 8.51 -18.96
N ALA A 323 -16.88 7.63 -18.04
CA ALA A 323 -15.98 6.51 -18.29
C ALA A 323 -16.45 5.66 -19.49
N GLY A 324 -15.67 5.65 -20.57
CA GLY A 324 -15.99 4.94 -21.80
C GLY A 324 -17.12 5.56 -22.64
N GLY A 325 -17.79 6.59 -22.18
CA GLY A 325 -18.94 7.20 -22.88
C GLY A 325 -18.58 7.81 -24.24
N GLY A 326 -17.44 8.50 -24.33
CA GLY A 326 -16.91 9.03 -25.58
C GLY A 326 -16.56 7.92 -26.57
N TRP A 327 -15.96 6.85 -26.09
CA TRP A 327 -15.57 5.69 -26.89
C TRP A 327 -16.80 4.99 -27.48
N SER A 328 -17.77 4.64 -26.65
CA SER A 328 -18.99 3.98 -27.13
C SER A 328 -19.75 4.83 -28.16
N LYS A 329 -19.81 6.15 -27.95
CA LYS A 329 -20.46 7.07 -28.93
C LYS A 329 -19.71 7.14 -30.25
N THR A 330 -18.39 7.09 -30.26
CA THR A 330 -17.59 6.99 -31.49
C THR A 330 -17.99 5.76 -32.32
N ILE A 331 -18.21 4.62 -31.67
CA ILE A 331 -18.63 3.38 -32.33
C ILE A 331 -20.08 3.50 -32.81
N LEU A 332 -21.01 3.89 -31.94
CA LEU A 332 -22.45 3.90 -32.23
C LEU A 332 -22.85 4.93 -33.29
N HIS A 333 -22.19 6.06 -33.34
CA HIS A 333 -22.53 7.15 -34.26
C HIS A 333 -21.68 7.16 -35.55
N ASN A 334 -20.82 6.17 -35.75
CA ASN A 334 -20.12 5.94 -37.02
C ASN A 334 -20.69 4.68 -37.66
N ALA A 335 -21.36 4.85 -38.83
CA ALA A 335 -22.06 3.74 -39.50
C ALA A 335 -21.16 2.53 -39.79
N MET A 336 -19.93 2.76 -40.28
CA MET A 336 -18.97 1.70 -40.58
C MET A 336 -18.57 0.94 -39.34
N LEU A 337 -18.26 1.63 -38.24
CA LEU A 337 -17.90 1.00 -36.96
C LEU A 337 -19.10 0.26 -36.33
N SER A 338 -20.28 0.88 -36.36
CA SER A 338 -21.51 0.28 -35.83
C SER A 338 -21.81 -1.04 -36.55
N ASP A 339 -21.72 -1.06 -37.90
CA ASP A 339 -21.90 -2.29 -38.67
C ASP A 339 -20.83 -3.33 -38.38
N MET A 340 -19.56 -2.92 -38.31
CA MET A 340 -18.43 -3.83 -38.00
C MET A 340 -18.58 -4.48 -36.62
N PHE A 341 -18.88 -3.70 -35.58
CA PHE A 341 -19.08 -4.22 -34.22
C PHE A 341 -20.35 -5.09 -34.13
N SER A 342 -21.44 -4.68 -34.80
CA SER A 342 -22.66 -5.48 -34.84
C SER A 342 -22.42 -6.82 -35.53
N ALA A 343 -21.69 -6.83 -36.64
CA ALA A 343 -21.32 -8.07 -37.33
C ALA A 343 -20.48 -8.99 -36.42
N PHE A 344 -19.49 -8.44 -35.70
CA PHE A 344 -18.65 -9.18 -34.77
C PHE A 344 -19.50 -9.81 -33.64
N PHE A 345 -20.34 -9.03 -32.97
CA PHE A 345 -21.15 -9.49 -31.84
C PHE A 345 -22.27 -10.47 -32.22
N ASN A 346 -22.72 -10.48 -33.47
CA ASN A 346 -23.70 -11.45 -33.95
C ASN A 346 -23.10 -12.77 -34.38
N ARG A 347 -21.78 -12.91 -34.42
CA ARG A 347 -21.11 -14.21 -34.71
C ARG A 347 -21.24 -15.14 -33.50
N THR A 348 -21.32 -16.44 -33.77
CA THR A 348 -21.42 -17.49 -32.72
C THR A 348 -20.06 -18.06 -32.32
N ASP A 349 -18.99 -17.69 -33.01
CA ASP A 349 -17.61 -18.15 -32.83
C ASP A 349 -16.69 -17.08 -32.20
N THR A 350 -17.27 -16.03 -31.64
CA THR A 350 -16.53 -14.91 -31.02
C THR A 350 -16.89 -14.71 -29.55
N PHE A 351 -15.99 -14.05 -28.81
CA PHE A 351 -16.17 -13.66 -27.40
C PHE A 351 -15.58 -12.28 -27.11
#